data_b58e91a0826dd69ce9860e54653c7404
#
_entry.id   b58e91a0826dd69ce9860e54653c7404
#
_cell.length_a   1.000
_cell.length_b   1.000
_cell.length_c   1.000
_cell.angle_alpha   90.00
_cell.angle_beta   90.00
_cell.angle_gamma   90.00
#
_symmetry.space_group_name_H-M   'P 1'
#
loop_
_entity.id
_entity.type
_entity.pdbx_description
1 polymer ?
#
loop_
_entity_poly.entity_id
_entity_poly.type
_entity_poly.pdbx_seq_one_letter_code
_entity_poly.pdbx_strand_id
1 'polypeptide(L)'
;EMKMAAWYEEAVFYHIYPIGMTGAPRENREEQVVHRFDLLSDWLPHVAELGCTAIYIGPLFESTTHGYDTRDYKLVDRRLGDNEDFAEFVKKAHDLDIKVVVDGVFNHTGREFFAFRDIQKNRESSPYCSWYKGINFGWNNPYNDGFGYEAWRNCFELVNLNLQNPEVRDYLLDVIDFWIDTFDIDGIRLDCADCLDFYFMEEMRRRTGEKKKDFWLMGEVIHGDYSRYIQDGHKMHHSVTNYELHKGLYSGHNQHNYFEIAHTIRREFD
;
A
#
# COMPACT_ATOMS: atom_id res chain seq x y z
N GLU A 1 -3.44 18.68 31.04
CA GLU A 1 -2.80 18.85 29.73
C GLU A 1 -3.78 18.36 28.67
N MET A 2 -4.29 19.24 27.82
CA MET A 2 -5.06 18.88 26.66
C MET A 2 -4.14 18.10 25.69
N LYS A 3 -4.41 16.81 25.51
CA LYS A 3 -3.69 16.00 24.51
C LYS A 3 -4.02 16.58 23.14
N MET A 4 -3.02 17.14 22.45
CA MET A 4 -3.24 17.59 21.08
C MET A 4 -3.57 16.36 20.21
N ALA A 5 -4.64 16.46 19.43
CA ALA A 5 -5.03 15.43 18.49
C ALA A 5 -3.90 15.15 17.48
N ALA A 6 -3.70 13.88 17.13
CA ALA A 6 -2.78 13.54 16.07
C ALA A 6 -3.31 14.08 14.73
N TRP A 7 -2.42 14.44 13.80
CA TRP A 7 -2.81 15.09 12.54
C TRP A 7 -3.86 14.29 11.74
N TYR A 8 -3.82 12.96 11.83
CA TYR A 8 -4.73 12.08 11.08
C TYR A 8 -6.15 12.01 11.67
N GLU A 9 -6.36 12.45 12.90
CA GLU A 9 -7.68 12.44 13.54
C GLU A 9 -8.62 13.48 12.94
N GLU A 10 -8.06 14.57 12.41
CA GLU A 10 -8.81 15.68 11.79
C GLU A 10 -8.50 15.84 10.30
N ALA A 11 -7.78 14.89 9.70
CA ALA A 11 -7.32 15.00 8.32
C ALA A 11 -8.48 14.90 7.31
N VAL A 12 -8.41 15.76 6.30
CA VAL A 12 -9.25 15.71 5.10
C VAL A 12 -8.37 15.27 3.94
N PHE A 13 -8.62 14.08 3.44
CA PHE A 13 -7.77 13.44 2.42
C PHE A 13 -8.19 13.77 1.00
N TYR A 14 -7.21 14.02 0.16
CA TYR A 14 -7.31 14.00 -1.29
C TYR A 14 -6.63 12.76 -1.84
N HIS A 15 -7.33 11.95 -2.63
CA HIS A 15 -6.78 10.72 -3.21
C HIS A 15 -6.24 10.98 -4.61
N ILE A 16 -5.00 10.56 -4.85
CA ILE A 16 -4.34 10.58 -6.16
C ILE A 16 -3.98 9.16 -6.59
N TYR A 17 -4.48 8.75 -7.76
CA TYR A 17 -3.97 7.59 -8.48
C TYR A 17 -3.02 8.11 -9.57
N PRO A 18 -1.69 8.09 -9.31
CA PRO A 18 -0.75 8.89 -10.11
C PRO A 18 -0.61 8.42 -11.56
N ILE A 19 -0.62 7.11 -11.81
CA ILE A 19 -0.55 6.55 -13.17
C ILE A 19 -1.72 7.04 -14.02
N GLY A 20 -2.94 6.97 -13.48
CA GLY A 20 -4.13 7.43 -14.17
C GLY A 20 -4.19 8.95 -14.32
N MET A 21 -3.93 9.69 -13.25
CA MET A 21 -4.05 11.15 -13.22
C MET A 21 -3.05 11.84 -14.15
N THR A 22 -1.85 11.28 -14.32
CA THR A 22 -0.80 11.84 -15.18
C THR A 22 -0.89 11.37 -16.63
N GLY A 23 -1.81 10.48 -16.96
CA GLY A 23 -1.91 9.86 -18.28
C GLY A 23 -0.72 8.97 -18.64
N ALA A 24 -0.04 8.42 -17.65
CA ALA A 24 1.05 7.49 -17.87
C ALA A 24 0.56 6.21 -18.57
N PRO A 25 1.40 5.56 -19.40
CA PRO A 25 1.00 4.34 -20.11
C PRO A 25 0.65 3.21 -19.13
N ARG A 26 -0.32 2.37 -19.50
CA ARG A 26 -0.80 1.25 -18.67
C ARG A 26 0.30 0.21 -18.41
N GLU A 27 1.12 -0.07 -19.41
CA GLU A 27 2.26 -0.98 -19.31
C GLU A 27 3.55 -0.18 -19.17
N ASN A 28 4.38 -0.59 -18.21
CA ASN A 28 5.66 0.05 -17.97
C ASN A 28 6.73 -0.53 -18.91
N ARG A 29 6.81 0.03 -20.10
CA ARG A 29 7.82 -0.28 -21.12
C ARG A 29 8.81 0.88 -21.33
N GLU A 30 8.74 1.87 -20.48
CA GLU A 30 9.65 3.02 -20.55
C GLU A 30 11.09 2.58 -20.29
N GLU A 31 12.00 2.97 -21.15
CA GLU A 31 13.44 2.72 -20.96
C GLU A 31 14.07 3.80 -20.09
N GLN A 32 13.50 5.00 -20.12
CA GLN A 32 13.97 6.18 -19.38
C GLN A 32 12.91 6.71 -18.45
N VAL A 33 13.35 7.48 -17.45
CA VAL A 33 12.46 8.19 -16.53
C VAL A 33 11.73 9.31 -17.28
N VAL A 34 10.43 9.40 -17.07
CA VAL A 34 9.57 10.50 -17.58
C VAL A 34 9.02 11.25 -16.38
N HIS A 35 9.35 12.53 -16.27
CA HIS A 35 9.06 13.36 -15.07
C HIS A 35 7.60 13.86 -15.04
N ARG A 36 6.63 12.94 -14.94
CA ARG A 36 5.20 13.27 -14.84
C ARG A 36 4.79 13.78 -13.46
N PHE A 37 5.65 13.61 -12.44
CA PHE A 37 5.40 14.19 -11.11
C PHE A 37 5.28 15.71 -11.11
N ASP A 38 5.83 16.39 -12.09
CA ASP A 38 5.65 17.85 -12.23
C ASP A 38 4.17 18.23 -12.33
N LEU A 39 3.35 17.43 -13.02
CA LEU A 39 1.90 17.64 -13.12
C LEU A 39 1.22 17.53 -11.75
N LEU A 40 1.65 16.58 -10.91
CA LEU A 40 1.12 16.39 -9.56
C LEU A 40 1.54 17.51 -8.63
N SER A 41 2.78 17.98 -8.72
CA SER A 41 3.28 19.11 -7.94
C SER A 41 2.54 20.40 -8.26
N ASP A 42 2.22 20.63 -9.52
CA ASP A 42 1.42 21.79 -9.96
C ASP A 42 -0.04 21.75 -9.45
N TRP A 43 -0.52 20.56 -9.09
CA TRP A 43 -1.86 20.35 -8.54
C TRP A 43 -1.96 20.61 -7.03
N LEU A 44 -0.85 20.64 -6.31
CA LEU A 44 -0.81 20.82 -4.85
C LEU A 44 -1.52 22.09 -4.34
N PRO A 45 -1.37 23.28 -4.96
CA PRO A 45 -2.11 24.47 -4.55
C PRO A 45 -3.63 24.28 -4.62
N HIS A 46 -4.12 23.58 -5.62
CA HIS A 46 -5.55 23.27 -5.75
C HIS A 46 -6.04 22.37 -4.61
N VAL A 47 -5.26 21.36 -4.24
CA VAL A 47 -5.57 20.48 -3.10
C VAL A 47 -5.67 21.28 -1.79
N ALA A 48 -4.76 22.23 -1.59
CA ALA A 48 -4.79 23.13 -0.44
C ALA A 48 -6.02 24.04 -0.45
N GLU A 49 -6.38 24.61 -1.61
CA GLU A 49 -7.57 25.47 -1.79
C GLU A 49 -8.88 24.72 -1.48
N LEU A 50 -8.93 23.42 -1.74
CA LEU A 50 -10.07 22.57 -1.38
C LEU A 50 -10.22 22.33 0.14
N GLY A 51 -9.23 22.77 0.94
CA GLY A 51 -9.20 22.52 2.38
C GLY A 51 -8.73 21.14 2.77
N CYS A 52 -8.14 20.39 1.83
CA CYS A 52 -7.53 19.10 2.13
C CYS A 52 -6.21 19.26 2.91
N THR A 53 -6.00 18.44 3.92
CA THR A 53 -4.83 18.49 4.81
C THR A 53 -3.90 17.30 4.65
N ALA A 54 -4.29 16.34 3.82
CA ALA A 54 -3.50 15.16 3.52
C ALA A 54 -3.77 14.66 2.10
N ILE A 55 -2.75 14.03 1.52
CA ILE A 55 -2.86 13.31 0.26
C ILE A 55 -2.59 11.83 0.52
N TYR A 56 -3.47 10.98 0.02
CA TYR A 56 -3.20 9.58 -0.20
C TYR A 56 -2.84 9.39 -1.67
N ILE A 57 -1.58 9.02 -1.92
CA ILE A 57 -1.06 8.78 -3.26
C ILE A 57 -0.64 7.33 -3.39
N GLY A 58 -1.16 6.65 -4.38
CA GLY A 58 -0.72 5.29 -4.61
C GLY A 58 -1.47 4.59 -5.72
N PRO A 59 -0.92 3.43 -6.11
CA PRO A 59 0.47 3.04 -5.89
C PRO A 59 1.43 3.83 -6.77
N LEU A 60 2.67 4.05 -6.33
CA LEU A 60 3.63 4.92 -7.04
C LEU A 60 5.00 4.32 -7.27
N PHE A 61 5.30 3.17 -6.65
CA PHE A 61 6.60 2.53 -6.82
C PHE A 61 6.67 1.71 -8.09
N GLU A 62 7.89 1.43 -8.55
CA GLU A 62 8.14 0.77 -9.82
C GLU A 62 7.36 -0.53 -9.95
N SER A 63 6.53 -0.63 -10.99
CA SER A 63 5.64 -1.75 -11.24
C SER A 63 5.59 -2.11 -12.72
N THR A 64 5.06 -3.29 -13.03
CA THR A 64 4.91 -3.76 -14.41
C THR A 64 3.74 -3.11 -15.13
N THR A 65 2.60 -2.92 -14.42
CA THR A 65 1.38 -2.35 -15.01
C THR A 65 0.69 -1.35 -14.10
N HIS A 66 -0.24 -1.80 -13.26
CA HIS A 66 -1.19 -0.95 -12.52
C HIS A 66 -0.64 -0.38 -11.20
N GLY A 67 0.57 -0.72 -10.81
CA GLY A 67 1.18 -0.25 -9.57
C GLY A 67 1.15 -1.26 -8.43
N TYR A 68 0.23 -2.24 -8.45
CA TYR A 68 0.16 -3.30 -7.42
C TYR A 68 1.03 -4.51 -7.75
N ASP A 69 1.54 -4.62 -8.96
CA ASP A 69 2.49 -5.63 -9.42
C ASP A 69 3.94 -5.11 -9.33
N THR A 70 4.39 -4.90 -8.10
CA THR A 70 5.65 -4.22 -7.78
C THR A 70 6.87 -4.93 -8.35
N ARG A 71 7.73 -4.15 -9.03
CA ARG A 71 9.08 -4.56 -9.48
C ARG A 71 10.16 -4.16 -8.48
N ASP A 72 10.07 -2.95 -7.92
CA ASP A 72 11.06 -2.41 -7.00
C ASP A 72 10.39 -1.43 -6.02
N TYR A 73 10.46 -1.73 -4.74
CA TYR A 73 9.87 -0.90 -3.69
C TYR A 73 10.66 0.38 -3.40
N LYS A 74 11.93 0.45 -3.78
CA LYS A 74 12.82 1.58 -3.48
C LYS A 74 12.98 2.55 -4.65
N LEU A 75 12.27 2.32 -5.74
CA LEU A 75 12.24 3.21 -6.90
C LEU A 75 10.82 3.72 -7.13
N VAL A 76 10.69 5.01 -7.32
CA VAL A 76 9.49 5.60 -7.91
C VAL A 76 9.33 5.07 -9.33
N ASP A 77 8.10 4.80 -9.73
CA ASP A 77 7.80 4.29 -11.07
C ASP A 77 8.34 5.24 -12.14
N ARG A 78 9.16 4.73 -13.05
CA ARG A 78 9.83 5.54 -14.09
C ARG A 78 8.86 6.26 -15.02
N ARG A 79 7.63 5.79 -15.11
CA ARG A 79 6.55 6.49 -15.84
C ARG A 79 6.10 7.76 -15.15
N LEU A 80 6.37 7.91 -13.86
CA LEU A 80 5.99 9.05 -13.03
C LEU A 80 7.15 10.01 -12.78
N GLY A 81 8.35 9.48 -12.60
CA GLY A 81 9.52 10.26 -12.26
C GLY A 81 10.60 9.41 -11.62
N ASP A 82 11.44 10.06 -10.84
CA ASP A 82 12.47 9.43 -10.02
C ASP A 82 12.27 9.72 -8.51
N ASN A 83 13.16 9.21 -7.69
CA ASN A 83 13.07 9.38 -6.24
C ASN A 83 13.21 10.85 -5.82
N GLU A 84 13.98 11.65 -6.53
CA GLU A 84 14.13 13.08 -6.25
C GLU A 84 12.84 13.84 -6.53
N ASP A 85 12.14 13.50 -7.62
CA ASP A 85 10.84 14.08 -7.97
C ASP A 85 9.82 13.87 -6.85
N PHE A 86 9.76 12.67 -6.30
CA PHE A 86 8.82 12.36 -5.22
C PHE A 86 9.22 13.03 -3.89
N ALA A 87 10.51 13.02 -3.55
CA ALA A 87 10.99 13.71 -2.36
C ALA A 87 10.67 15.21 -2.42
N GLU A 88 10.82 15.83 -3.58
CA GLU A 88 10.46 17.24 -3.80
C GLU A 88 8.95 17.46 -3.72
N PHE A 89 8.14 16.54 -4.28
CA PHE A 89 6.68 16.58 -4.16
C PHE A 89 6.24 16.59 -2.69
N VAL A 90 6.80 15.69 -1.87
CA VAL A 90 6.50 15.61 -0.43
C VAL A 90 6.89 16.90 0.29
N LYS A 91 8.06 17.45 -0.03
CA LYS A 91 8.51 18.73 0.53
C LYS A 91 7.54 19.88 0.19
N LYS A 92 7.14 19.98 -1.07
CA LYS A 92 6.16 21.00 -1.51
C LYS A 92 4.81 20.82 -0.83
N ALA A 93 4.36 19.56 -0.64
CA ALA A 93 3.14 19.27 0.11
C ALA A 93 3.26 19.74 1.56
N HIS A 94 4.36 19.44 2.24
CA HIS A 94 4.63 19.88 3.60
C HIS A 94 4.68 21.41 3.73
N ASP A 95 5.23 22.12 2.75
CA ASP A 95 5.23 23.59 2.71
C ASP A 95 3.80 24.19 2.65
N LEU A 96 2.83 23.41 2.20
CA LEU A 96 1.40 23.76 2.18
C LEU A 96 0.61 23.14 3.35
N ASP A 97 1.28 22.63 4.37
CA ASP A 97 0.68 21.91 5.51
C ASP A 97 -0.13 20.68 5.09
N ILE A 98 0.28 20.01 4.02
CA ILE A 98 -0.34 18.78 3.52
C ILE A 98 0.54 17.58 3.85
N LYS A 99 -0.02 16.60 4.57
CA LYS A 99 0.61 15.31 4.86
C LYS A 99 0.54 14.38 3.65
N VAL A 100 1.49 13.45 3.54
CA VAL A 100 1.55 12.52 2.40
C VAL A 100 1.58 11.07 2.89
N VAL A 101 0.63 10.28 2.40
CA VAL A 101 0.46 8.86 2.69
C VAL A 101 0.59 8.07 1.40
N VAL A 102 1.37 6.98 1.42
CA VAL A 102 1.61 6.11 0.26
C VAL A 102 0.97 4.74 0.44
N ASP A 103 0.76 4.03 -0.67
CA ASP A 103 0.36 2.62 -0.65
C ASP A 103 1.54 1.72 -0.27
N GLY A 104 1.31 0.82 0.68
CA GLY A 104 2.19 -0.28 1.01
C GLY A 104 1.61 -1.59 0.49
N VAL A 105 2.18 -2.11 -0.59
CA VAL A 105 1.75 -3.34 -1.24
C VAL A 105 2.69 -4.47 -0.81
N PHE A 106 2.44 -5.05 0.37
CA PHE A 106 3.35 -6.00 1.02
C PHE A 106 2.86 -7.45 1.04
N ASN A 107 1.62 -7.70 0.64
CA ASN A 107 1.09 -9.06 0.57
C ASN A 107 1.70 -9.86 -0.58
N HIS A 108 2.07 -9.19 -1.67
CA HIS A 108 2.55 -9.81 -2.90
C HIS A 108 3.53 -8.90 -3.64
N THR A 109 4.27 -9.48 -4.57
CA THR A 109 5.06 -8.73 -5.55
C THR A 109 4.56 -9.01 -6.96
N GLY A 110 5.00 -8.21 -7.93
CA GLY A 110 4.91 -8.56 -9.34
C GLY A 110 5.89 -9.69 -9.71
N ARG A 111 5.70 -10.26 -10.87
CA ARG A 111 6.56 -11.33 -11.42
C ARG A 111 7.95 -10.84 -11.83
N GLU A 112 8.11 -9.53 -12.02
CA GLU A 112 9.37 -8.91 -12.41
C GLU A 112 10.20 -8.42 -11.20
N PHE A 113 9.74 -8.70 -9.98
CA PHE A 113 10.50 -8.44 -8.75
C PHE A 113 11.73 -9.35 -8.68
N PHE A 114 12.86 -8.82 -8.20
CA PHE A 114 14.16 -9.50 -8.27
C PHE A 114 14.17 -10.92 -7.70
N ALA A 115 13.50 -11.13 -6.57
CA ALA A 115 13.45 -12.44 -5.91
C ALA A 115 12.67 -13.47 -6.75
N PHE A 116 11.59 -13.07 -7.39
CA PHE A 116 10.83 -13.96 -8.26
C PHE A 116 11.58 -14.27 -9.56
N ARG A 117 12.23 -13.27 -10.16
CA ARG A 117 13.10 -13.50 -11.33
C ARG A 117 14.25 -14.44 -11.05
N ASP A 118 14.81 -14.38 -9.85
CA ASP A 118 15.86 -15.34 -9.43
C ASP A 118 15.33 -16.78 -9.39
N ILE A 119 14.11 -16.99 -8.88
CA ILE A 119 13.46 -18.31 -8.89
C ILE A 119 13.23 -18.81 -10.31
N GLN A 120 12.77 -17.93 -11.22
CA GLN A 120 12.60 -18.30 -12.64
C GLN A 120 13.92 -18.77 -13.28
N LYS A 121 15.03 -18.12 -12.93
CA LYS A 121 16.35 -18.40 -13.50
C LYS A 121 17.03 -19.60 -12.84
N ASN A 122 17.05 -19.65 -11.52
CA ASN A 122 17.85 -20.58 -10.73
C ASN A 122 17.04 -21.73 -10.13
N ARG A 123 15.71 -21.68 -10.24
CA ARG A 123 14.78 -22.73 -9.83
C ARG A 123 15.02 -23.15 -8.36
N GLU A 124 15.13 -24.44 -8.07
CA GLU A 124 15.34 -24.99 -6.71
C GLU A 124 16.60 -24.46 -6.02
N SER A 125 17.59 -24.01 -6.77
CA SER A 125 18.82 -23.42 -6.20
C SER A 125 18.69 -21.94 -5.83
N SER A 126 17.57 -21.30 -6.15
CA SER A 126 17.33 -19.92 -5.74
C SER A 126 17.20 -19.78 -4.23
N PRO A 127 17.90 -18.84 -3.61
CA PRO A 127 17.73 -18.57 -2.18
C PRO A 127 16.38 -17.91 -1.83
N TYR A 128 15.58 -17.54 -2.83
CA TYR A 128 14.31 -16.83 -2.66
C TYR A 128 13.07 -17.73 -2.75
N CYS A 129 13.22 -19.04 -2.91
CA CYS A 129 12.06 -19.94 -2.96
C CYS A 129 11.21 -19.86 -1.69
N SER A 130 11.82 -19.65 -0.52
CA SER A 130 11.12 -19.48 0.76
C SER A 130 10.53 -18.10 0.99
N TRP A 131 10.80 -17.13 0.10
CA TRP A 131 10.21 -15.79 0.16
C TRP A 131 8.76 -15.76 -0.29
N TYR A 132 8.33 -16.75 -1.05
CA TYR A 132 6.98 -16.84 -1.60
C TYR A 132 6.24 -18.04 -1.07
N LYS A 133 4.91 -17.96 -1.06
CA LYS A 133 4.03 -19.07 -0.65
C LYS A 133 3.83 -20.03 -1.81
N GLY A 134 3.90 -21.32 -1.49
CA GLY A 134 3.48 -22.39 -2.41
C GLY A 134 4.38 -22.62 -3.61
N ILE A 135 5.66 -22.24 -3.57
CA ILE A 135 6.61 -22.59 -4.63
C ILE A 135 6.71 -24.11 -4.73
N ASN A 136 6.34 -24.66 -5.88
CA ASN A 136 6.29 -26.10 -6.10
C ASN A 136 6.75 -26.44 -7.53
N PHE A 137 7.90 -27.07 -7.65
CA PHE A 137 8.50 -27.48 -8.93
C PHE A 137 7.87 -28.73 -9.55
N GLY A 138 6.94 -29.38 -8.85
CA GLY A 138 6.10 -30.45 -9.38
C GLY A 138 4.85 -29.95 -10.13
N TRP A 139 4.59 -28.66 -10.12
CA TRP A 139 3.44 -28.00 -10.75
C TRP A 139 3.90 -26.99 -11.80
N ASN A 140 2.93 -26.39 -12.47
CA ASN A 140 3.16 -25.28 -13.38
C ASN A 140 2.16 -24.14 -13.08
N ASN A 141 2.41 -22.98 -13.63
CA ASN A 141 1.53 -21.81 -13.50
C ASN A 141 1.04 -21.36 -14.89
N PRO A 142 0.06 -20.46 -14.97
CA PRO A 142 -0.49 -19.99 -16.25
C PRO A 142 0.51 -19.29 -17.16
N TYR A 143 1.64 -18.81 -16.64
CA TYR A 143 2.73 -18.22 -17.43
C TYR A 143 3.77 -19.23 -17.91
N ASN A 144 3.58 -20.51 -17.58
CA ASN A 144 4.45 -21.62 -18.02
C ASN A 144 5.91 -21.51 -17.55
N ASP A 145 6.12 -21.10 -16.31
CA ASP A 145 7.46 -21.05 -15.70
C ASP A 145 8.01 -22.43 -15.31
N GLY A 146 7.19 -23.48 -15.31
CA GLY A 146 7.57 -24.81 -14.89
C GLY A 146 7.55 -25.02 -13.36
N PHE A 147 6.91 -24.17 -12.62
CA PHE A 147 6.61 -24.32 -11.18
C PHE A 147 5.30 -23.63 -10.82
N GLY A 148 4.68 -24.08 -9.73
CA GLY A 148 3.49 -23.44 -9.15
C GLY A 148 3.84 -22.44 -8.05
N TYR A 149 2.92 -21.57 -7.70
CA TYR A 149 2.97 -20.64 -6.59
C TYR A 149 1.56 -20.18 -6.18
N GLU A 150 1.44 -19.64 -4.99
CA GLU A 150 0.21 -18.98 -4.57
C GLU A 150 0.15 -17.55 -5.11
N ALA A 151 -1.00 -17.19 -5.65
CA ALA A 151 -1.29 -15.85 -6.16
C ALA A 151 -2.43 -15.20 -5.37
N TRP A 152 -2.43 -13.89 -5.27
CA TRP A 152 -3.53 -13.16 -4.64
C TRP A 152 -4.82 -13.34 -5.45
N ARG A 153 -5.83 -13.98 -4.84
CA ARG A 153 -7.15 -14.26 -5.45
C ARG A 153 -7.06 -14.84 -6.88
N ASN A 154 -6.08 -15.72 -7.11
CA ASN A 154 -5.80 -16.31 -8.43
C ASN A 154 -5.38 -15.30 -9.52
N CYS A 155 -5.00 -14.11 -9.16
CA CYS A 155 -4.33 -13.16 -10.05
C CYS A 155 -2.85 -13.50 -10.12
N PHE A 156 -2.44 -14.32 -11.08
CA PHE A 156 -1.09 -14.89 -11.13
C PHE A 156 0.02 -13.89 -11.46
N GLU A 157 -0.31 -12.67 -11.84
CA GLU A 157 0.61 -11.53 -11.88
C GLU A 157 1.01 -11.01 -10.50
N LEU A 158 0.28 -11.40 -9.44
CA LEU A 158 0.48 -10.97 -8.06
C LEU A 158 0.89 -12.18 -7.21
N VAL A 159 2.20 -12.31 -6.96
CA VAL A 159 2.79 -13.48 -6.32
C VAL A 159 2.85 -13.29 -4.80
N ASN A 160 2.16 -14.14 -4.04
CA ASN A 160 2.06 -14.00 -2.58
C ASN A 160 3.39 -14.20 -1.87
N LEU A 161 3.80 -13.17 -1.12
CA LEU A 161 4.97 -13.23 -0.24
C LEU A 161 4.70 -14.07 1.00
N ASN A 162 5.72 -14.75 1.49
CA ASN A 162 5.70 -15.45 2.76
C ASN A 162 6.16 -14.52 3.89
N LEU A 163 5.21 -13.79 4.50
CA LEU A 163 5.49 -12.85 5.58
C LEU A 163 5.86 -13.52 6.92
N GLN A 164 5.79 -14.84 7.02
CA GLN A 164 6.32 -15.59 8.16
C GLN A 164 7.84 -15.81 8.05
N ASN A 165 8.42 -15.62 6.87
CA ASN A 165 9.86 -15.63 6.68
C ASN A 165 10.49 -14.34 7.22
N PRO A 166 11.38 -14.41 8.23
CA PRO A 166 12.03 -13.22 8.80
C PRO A 166 12.80 -12.39 7.78
N GLU A 167 13.42 -13.00 6.79
CA GLU A 167 14.15 -12.29 5.74
C GLU A 167 13.21 -11.41 4.91
N VAL A 168 12.00 -11.87 4.62
CA VAL A 168 10.98 -11.08 3.90
C VAL A 168 10.50 -9.92 4.75
N ARG A 169 10.19 -10.15 6.02
CA ARG A 169 9.81 -9.09 6.96
C ARG A 169 10.88 -8.03 7.09
N ASP A 170 12.13 -8.45 7.30
CA ASP A 170 13.27 -7.53 7.44
C ASP A 170 13.48 -6.71 6.18
N TYR A 171 13.37 -7.33 5.01
CA TYR A 171 13.46 -6.63 3.73
C TYR A 171 12.39 -5.54 3.60
N LEU A 172 11.13 -5.86 3.91
CA LEU A 172 10.02 -4.91 3.80
C LEU A 172 10.10 -3.80 4.87
N LEU A 173 10.55 -4.11 6.08
CA LEU A 173 10.77 -3.10 7.12
C LEU A 173 11.90 -2.15 6.73
N ASP A 174 12.95 -2.63 6.08
CA ASP A 174 14.02 -1.79 5.54
C ASP A 174 13.52 -0.90 4.38
N VAL A 175 12.59 -1.39 3.57
CA VAL A 175 11.91 -0.59 2.55
C VAL A 175 11.15 0.58 3.21
N ILE A 176 10.41 0.32 4.27
CA ILE A 176 9.64 1.33 5.00
C ILE A 176 10.57 2.38 5.61
N ASP A 177 11.67 1.96 6.23
CA ASP A 177 12.69 2.88 6.74
C ASP A 177 13.26 3.76 5.62
N PHE A 178 13.54 3.16 4.46
CA PHE A 178 14.01 3.89 3.29
C PHE A 178 12.98 4.95 2.82
N TRP A 179 11.70 4.63 2.81
CA TRP A 179 10.66 5.58 2.43
C TRP A 179 10.56 6.77 3.39
N ILE A 180 10.64 6.52 4.69
CA ILE A 180 10.62 7.58 5.70
C ILE A 180 11.88 8.45 5.60
N ASP A 181 13.06 7.84 5.49
CA ASP A 181 14.32 8.55 5.45
C ASP A 181 14.52 9.35 4.16
N THR A 182 14.09 8.78 3.02
CA THR A 182 14.33 9.37 1.70
C THR A 182 13.24 10.36 1.31
N PHE A 183 11.97 10.05 1.59
CA PHE A 183 10.83 10.83 1.12
C PHE A 183 10.12 11.64 2.20
N ASP A 184 10.40 11.37 3.46
CA ASP A 184 9.74 12.01 4.60
C ASP A 184 8.21 11.85 4.59
N ILE A 185 7.71 10.69 4.15
CA ILE A 185 6.27 10.38 4.16
C ILE A 185 5.70 10.36 5.58
N ASP A 186 4.41 10.60 5.69
CA ASP A 186 3.70 10.75 6.98
C ASP A 186 2.85 9.54 7.35
N GLY A 187 2.69 8.61 6.43
CA GLY A 187 1.89 7.42 6.66
C GLY A 187 1.90 6.44 5.51
N ILE A 188 1.33 5.27 5.77
CA ILE A 188 1.17 4.18 4.80
C ILE A 188 -0.25 3.64 4.90
N ARG A 189 -0.91 3.51 3.74
CA ARG A 189 -2.11 2.68 3.59
C ARG A 189 -1.67 1.29 3.20
N LEU A 190 -1.99 0.30 4.03
CA LEU A 190 -1.63 -1.10 3.79
C LEU A 190 -2.69 -1.77 2.92
N ASP A 191 -2.31 -2.06 1.69
CA ASP A 191 -3.09 -2.84 0.76
C ASP A 191 -3.31 -4.26 1.30
N CYS A 192 -4.54 -4.78 1.17
CA CYS A 192 -4.89 -6.13 1.64
C CYS A 192 -4.47 -6.40 3.09
N ALA A 193 -4.69 -5.49 4.03
CA ALA A 193 -4.24 -5.64 5.41
C ALA A 193 -4.81 -6.89 6.10
N ASP A 194 -5.99 -7.34 5.68
CA ASP A 194 -6.62 -8.59 6.13
C ASP A 194 -5.84 -9.86 5.71
N CYS A 195 -4.95 -9.75 4.74
CA CYS A 195 -4.07 -10.83 4.28
C CYS A 195 -2.68 -10.79 4.91
N LEU A 196 -2.31 -9.70 5.62
CA LEU A 196 -0.99 -9.51 6.19
C LEU A 196 -0.82 -10.26 7.53
N ASP A 197 0.40 -10.70 7.78
CA ASP A 197 0.80 -11.32 9.05
C ASP A 197 0.73 -10.29 10.20
N PHE A 198 0.12 -10.67 11.34
CA PHE A 198 -0.04 -9.77 12.49
C PHE A 198 1.28 -9.36 13.12
N TYR A 199 2.24 -10.27 13.22
CA TYR A 199 3.56 -9.96 13.76
C TYR A 199 4.28 -8.91 12.91
N PHE A 200 4.20 -9.04 11.59
CA PHE A 200 4.75 -8.06 10.66
C PHE A 200 4.10 -6.68 10.85
N MET A 201 2.77 -6.61 11.01
CA MET A 201 2.06 -5.35 11.24
C MET A 201 2.41 -4.72 12.60
N GLU A 202 2.55 -5.51 13.67
CA GLU A 202 3.00 -5.01 14.97
C GLU A 202 4.42 -4.43 14.93
N GLU A 203 5.35 -5.13 14.27
CA GLU A 203 6.72 -4.65 14.08
C GLU A 203 6.76 -3.35 13.26
N MET A 204 5.97 -3.28 12.21
CA MET A 204 5.82 -2.06 11.40
C MET A 204 5.30 -0.90 12.24
N ARG A 205 4.25 -1.14 13.02
CA ARG A 205 3.65 -0.13 13.91
C ARG A 205 4.67 0.42 14.91
N ARG A 206 5.42 -0.46 15.57
CA ARG A 206 6.45 -0.09 16.53
C ARG A 206 7.56 0.71 15.84
N ARG A 207 8.12 0.20 14.76
CA ARG A 207 9.27 0.77 14.05
C ARG A 207 8.96 2.14 13.44
N THR A 208 7.81 2.29 12.82
CA THR A 208 7.40 3.57 12.23
C THR A 208 7.12 4.62 13.29
N GLY A 209 6.51 4.24 14.42
CA GLY A 209 6.25 5.14 15.55
C GLY A 209 7.51 5.62 16.26
N GLU A 210 8.54 4.77 16.34
CA GLU A 210 9.85 5.15 16.87
C GLU A 210 10.60 6.10 15.92
N LYS A 211 10.42 5.90 14.62
CA LYS A 211 11.14 6.63 13.57
C LYS A 211 10.54 8.01 13.29
N LYS A 212 9.23 8.12 13.30
CA LYS A 212 8.52 9.38 13.04
C LYS A 212 7.28 9.50 13.93
N LYS A 213 7.25 10.56 14.74
CA LYS A 213 6.10 10.85 15.61
C LYS A 213 4.84 11.01 14.77
N ASP A 214 3.73 10.43 15.27
CA ASP A 214 2.42 10.46 14.62
C ASP A 214 2.40 9.90 13.19
N PHE A 215 3.32 8.96 12.89
CA PHE A 215 3.27 8.24 11.62
C PHE A 215 2.00 7.42 11.55
N TRP A 216 1.23 7.60 10.49
CA TRP A 216 -0.10 7.00 10.35
C TRP A 216 -0.07 5.69 9.56
N LEU A 217 -0.67 4.65 10.14
CA LEU A 217 -0.91 3.37 9.46
C LEU A 217 -2.41 3.14 9.32
N MET A 218 -2.88 2.98 8.09
CA MET A 218 -4.24 2.60 7.76
C MET A 218 -4.23 1.25 7.05
N GLY A 219 -5.02 0.28 7.56
CA GLY A 219 -5.20 -1.01 6.91
C GLY A 219 -6.42 -1.04 6.01
N GLU A 220 -6.28 -1.53 4.79
CA GLU A 220 -7.39 -1.92 3.96
C GLU A 220 -7.91 -3.30 4.42
N VAL A 221 -9.07 -3.31 5.05
CA VAL A 221 -9.74 -4.53 5.51
C VAL A 221 -11.10 -4.62 4.82
N ILE A 222 -11.27 -5.65 3.97
CA ILE A 222 -12.51 -5.83 3.19
C ILE A 222 -13.50 -6.70 3.94
N HIS A 223 -13.00 -7.71 4.67
CA HIS A 223 -13.79 -8.69 5.39
C HIS A 223 -13.23 -8.97 6.78
N GLY A 224 -14.11 -9.26 7.73
CA GLY A 224 -13.75 -9.71 9.06
C GLY A 224 -14.03 -8.69 10.15
N ASP A 225 -13.49 -8.95 11.32
CA ASP A 225 -13.60 -8.09 12.49
C ASP A 225 -12.56 -6.98 12.43
N TYR A 226 -12.98 -5.76 12.16
CA TYR A 226 -12.11 -4.58 12.04
C TYR A 226 -11.39 -4.27 13.36
N SER A 227 -11.99 -4.58 14.50
CA SER A 227 -11.39 -4.31 15.81
C SER A 227 -10.07 -5.03 16.02
N ARG A 228 -9.87 -6.22 15.39
CA ARG A 228 -8.63 -7.00 15.46
C ARG A 228 -7.41 -6.23 14.97
N TYR A 229 -7.58 -5.29 14.06
CA TYR A 229 -6.50 -4.53 13.43
C TYR A 229 -6.15 -3.25 14.17
N ILE A 230 -7.05 -2.78 15.02
CA ILE A 230 -6.85 -1.56 15.84
C ILE A 230 -6.45 -1.92 17.27
N GLN A 231 -7.04 -2.93 17.82
CA GLN A 231 -6.95 -3.56 19.16
C GLN A 231 -6.12 -2.90 20.27
N ASP A 232 -6.30 -3.43 21.47
CA ASP A 232 -5.73 -3.11 22.78
C ASP A 232 -4.38 -2.37 22.74
N GLY A 233 -4.43 -1.04 22.84
CA GLY A 233 -3.25 -0.21 22.79
C GLY A 233 -2.79 0.16 21.36
N HIS A 234 -3.64 -0.01 20.36
CA HIS A 234 -3.36 0.37 18.96
C HIS A 234 -2.07 -0.23 18.40
N LYS A 235 -1.90 -1.53 18.56
CA LYS A 235 -0.64 -2.22 18.24
C LYS A 235 -0.37 -2.39 16.74
N MET A 236 -1.41 -2.39 15.88
CA MET A 236 -1.25 -2.64 14.45
C MET A 236 -1.54 -1.42 13.59
N HIS A 237 -2.78 -0.95 13.57
CA HIS A 237 -3.18 0.19 12.75
C HIS A 237 -3.81 1.30 13.59
N HIS A 238 -3.67 2.54 13.13
CA HIS A 238 -4.41 3.67 13.69
C HIS A 238 -5.86 3.67 13.20
N SER A 239 -6.07 3.21 11.96
CA SER A 239 -7.36 3.19 11.29
C SER A 239 -7.47 2.01 10.34
N VAL A 240 -8.70 1.63 10.01
CA VAL A 240 -9.02 0.67 8.95
C VAL A 240 -10.12 1.24 8.06
N THR A 241 -10.17 0.79 6.80
CA THR A 241 -11.29 1.14 5.91
C THR A 241 -12.51 0.32 6.27
N ASN A 242 -13.67 0.96 6.35
CA ASN A 242 -14.94 0.29 6.63
C ASN A 242 -15.74 0.08 5.34
N TYR A 243 -15.43 -0.98 4.60
CA TYR A 243 -16.12 -1.33 3.36
C TYR A 243 -17.54 -1.86 3.61
N GLU A 244 -17.81 -2.50 4.75
CA GLU A 244 -19.13 -3.01 5.08
C GLU A 244 -20.13 -1.90 5.30
N LEU A 245 -19.75 -0.88 6.09
CA LEU A 245 -20.60 0.30 6.28
C LEU A 245 -20.83 1.02 4.95
N HIS A 246 -19.81 1.19 4.14
CA HIS A 246 -19.95 1.78 2.81
C HIS A 246 -20.92 0.99 1.93
N LYS A 247 -20.80 -0.33 1.89
CA LYS A 247 -21.71 -1.21 1.15
C LYS A 247 -23.15 -1.10 1.67
N GLY A 248 -23.33 -1.15 2.98
CA GLY A 248 -24.65 -1.03 3.61
C GLY A 248 -25.33 0.30 3.27
N LEU A 249 -24.59 1.41 3.36
CA LEU A 249 -25.08 2.74 3.00
C LEU A 249 -25.42 2.83 1.50
N TYR A 250 -24.54 2.33 0.64
CA TYR A 250 -24.76 2.32 -0.82
C TYR A 250 -25.98 1.51 -1.20
N SER A 251 -26.08 0.26 -0.73
CA SER A 251 -27.22 -0.62 -1.02
C SER A 251 -28.51 -0.06 -0.43
N GLY A 252 -28.47 0.44 0.81
CA GLY A 252 -29.63 1.04 1.45
C GLY A 252 -30.15 2.24 0.70
N HIS A 253 -29.26 3.13 0.25
CA HIS A 253 -29.66 4.35 -0.45
C HIS A 253 -30.06 4.12 -1.90
N ASN A 254 -29.30 3.33 -2.65
CA ASN A 254 -29.53 3.14 -4.09
C ASN A 254 -30.53 2.01 -4.41
N GLN A 255 -30.62 0.98 -3.55
CA GLN A 255 -31.49 -0.17 -3.75
C GLN A 255 -32.71 -0.18 -2.81
N HIS A 256 -32.83 0.86 -1.95
CA HIS A 256 -33.87 1.00 -0.92
C HIS A 256 -33.91 -0.16 0.09
N ASN A 257 -32.76 -0.81 0.33
CA ASN A 257 -32.63 -1.90 1.29
C ASN A 257 -32.16 -1.37 2.65
N TYR A 258 -33.02 -0.70 3.38
CA TYR A 258 -32.69 -0.08 4.66
C TYR A 258 -32.40 -1.08 5.79
N PHE A 259 -32.80 -2.34 5.65
CA PHE A 259 -32.43 -3.40 6.58
C PHE A 259 -30.91 -3.67 6.57
N GLU A 260 -30.27 -3.53 5.44
CA GLU A 260 -28.83 -3.71 5.30
C GLU A 260 -28.05 -2.61 6.04
N ILE A 261 -28.54 -1.39 6.03
CA ILE A 261 -27.97 -0.27 6.82
C ILE A 261 -28.08 -0.59 8.31
N ALA A 262 -29.28 -0.95 8.80
CA ALA A 262 -29.48 -1.25 10.20
C ALA A 262 -28.66 -2.45 10.68
N HIS A 263 -28.55 -3.49 9.84
CA HIS A 263 -27.71 -4.66 10.13
C HIS A 263 -26.24 -4.32 10.23
N THR A 264 -25.73 -3.55 9.27
CA THR A 264 -24.33 -3.13 9.23
C THR A 264 -23.98 -2.24 10.43
N ILE A 265 -24.81 -1.24 10.73
CA ILE A 265 -24.59 -0.36 11.89
C ILE A 265 -24.58 -1.18 13.19
N ARG A 266 -25.51 -2.08 13.39
CA ARG A 266 -25.56 -2.90 14.60
C ARG A 266 -24.29 -3.75 14.75
N ARG A 267 -23.81 -4.34 13.67
CA ARG A 267 -22.59 -5.19 13.67
C ARG A 267 -21.31 -4.41 13.92
N GLU A 268 -21.26 -3.13 13.53
CA GLU A 268 -20.07 -2.29 13.67
C GLU A 268 -19.98 -1.59 15.04
N PHE A 269 -21.11 -1.35 15.72
CA PHE A 269 -21.17 -0.51 16.91
C PHE A 269 -21.76 -1.20 18.16
N ASP A 270 -22.22 -2.44 18.06
CA ASP A 270 -22.59 -3.31 19.20
C ASP A 270 -21.43 -4.24 19.56
#